data_97b9ae743891c53815f21013c5974e38
#
_entry.id   97b9ae743891c53815f21013c5974e38
#
_cell.length_a   1.000
_cell.length_b   1.000
_cell.length_c   1.000
_cell.angle_alpha   90.00
_cell.angle_beta   90.00
_cell.angle_gamma   90.00
#
_symmetry.space_group_name_H-M   'P 1'
#
loop_
_entity.id
_entity.type
_entity.pdbx_description
1 polymer ?
#
loop_
_entity_poly.entity_id
_entity_poly.type
_entity_poly.pdbx_seq_one_letter_code
_entity_poly.pdbx_strand_id
1 'polypeptide(L)'
;VLLLLPPSETKVQGGTGRSLLLGALRFPELTRVRSRVIAALLELSADQEEAVTALKLGPRGHGEVAINRAVRRSPTVPAIDRYTGVLYDALDAGTLSETARDFAARHLVIQSALFGPIGALDPVPGYRLSHSSKLPGMRLPAVWSAPAGAALTAVGGLVVDLRSEGYAELAPISAPERSVYVRVVSVDDTGRRRALNHFNKKTKGLFARAILENAEDFDDVEDLAAWGDAAGFTLTPGAVAGEWDLLVPAAASAAAASPTAASRPA
;
A
#
# COMPACT_ATOMS: atom_id res chain seq x y z
N VAL A 1 -15.85 4.90 5.16
CA VAL A 1 -14.72 3.94 5.26
C VAL A 1 -13.42 4.59 4.77
N LEU A 2 -12.27 4.22 5.35
CA LEU A 2 -10.93 4.55 4.87
C LEU A 2 -10.16 3.25 4.60
N LEU A 3 -9.78 3.02 3.34
CA LEU A 3 -8.94 1.90 2.94
C LEU A 3 -7.47 2.30 3.03
N LEU A 4 -6.64 1.49 3.69
CA LEU A 4 -5.20 1.70 3.75
C LEU A 4 -4.47 0.60 2.98
N LEU A 5 -3.72 0.97 1.93
CA LEU A 5 -2.88 0.05 1.17
C LEU A 5 -1.39 0.26 1.45
N PRO A 6 -0.58 -0.80 1.38
CA PRO A 6 0.87 -0.65 1.31
C PRO A 6 1.26 -0.14 -0.08
N PRO A 7 2.42 0.52 -0.23
CA PRO A 7 2.96 0.83 -1.54
C PRO A 7 3.55 -0.44 -2.17
N SER A 8 3.99 -0.32 -3.42
CA SER A 8 4.87 -1.32 -4.03
C SER A 8 6.29 -0.81 -4.19
N GLU A 9 7.26 -1.71 -4.18
CA GLU A 9 8.63 -1.38 -4.53
C GLU A 9 8.77 -1.04 -6.01
N THR A 10 8.01 -1.73 -6.87
CA THR A 10 7.96 -1.47 -8.31
C THR A 10 6.95 -0.37 -8.65
N LYS A 11 7.33 0.48 -9.61
CA LYS A 11 6.56 1.66 -10.00
C LYS A 11 6.66 1.90 -11.49
N VAL A 12 5.59 2.39 -12.09
CA VAL A 12 5.63 2.96 -13.44
C VAL A 12 6.64 4.12 -13.45
N GLN A 13 7.44 4.22 -14.49
CA GLN A 13 8.39 5.31 -14.67
C GLN A 13 7.77 6.46 -15.47
N GLY A 14 8.36 7.64 -15.35
CA GLY A 14 7.87 8.83 -16.05
C GLY A 14 6.58 9.40 -15.44
N GLY A 15 5.76 10.02 -16.27
CA GLY A 15 4.50 10.65 -15.91
C GLY A 15 4.21 11.84 -16.81
N THR A 16 2.99 12.39 -16.71
CA THR A 16 2.53 13.56 -17.46
C THR A 16 2.20 14.76 -16.58
N GLY A 17 2.18 14.55 -15.27
CA GLY A 17 1.91 15.59 -14.28
C GLY A 17 3.10 16.52 -14.08
N ARG A 18 2.84 17.64 -13.38
CA ARG A 18 3.90 18.56 -12.95
C ARG A 18 4.82 17.87 -11.95
N SER A 19 5.96 18.50 -11.62
CA SER A 19 6.83 18.03 -10.55
C SER A 19 6.14 18.06 -9.19
N LEU A 20 6.69 17.30 -8.24
CA LEU A 20 6.16 17.12 -6.89
C LEU A 20 5.90 18.46 -6.17
N LEU A 21 4.68 18.63 -5.69
CA LEU A 21 4.26 19.72 -4.81
C LEU A 21 3.75 19.14 -3.49
N LEU A 22 4.58 19.14 -2.45
CA LEU A 22 4.29 18.49 -1.17
C LEU A 22 3.03 19.00 -0.47
N GLY A 23 2.72 20.28 -0.59
CA GLY A 23 1.52 20.89 0.00
C GLY A 23 0.21 20.51 -0.70
N ALA A 24 0.28 19.92 -1.91
CA ALA A 24 -0.89 19.43 -2.64
C ALA A 24 -1.24 17.96 -2.28
N LEU A 25 -0.37 17.26 -1.56
CA LEU A 25 -0.65 15.91 -1.13
C LEU A 25 -1.65 15.90 0.03
N ARG A 26 -2.51 14.92 0.08
CA ARG A 26 -3.39 14.64 1.22
C ARG A 26 -2.58 14.69 2.52
N PHE A 27 -3.17 15.20 3.61
CA PHE A 27 -2.48 15.43 4.89
C PHE A 27 -1.35 16.48 4.76
N PRO A 28 -1.67 17.74 4.43
CA PRO A 28 -0.68 18.79 4.25
C PRO A 28 0.14 19.13 5.51
N GLU A 29 -0.37 18.78 6.70
CA GLU A 29 0.33 18.87 7.99
C GLU A 29 1.61 18.02 8.03
N LEU A 30 1.72 16.99 7.19
CA LEU A 30 2.90 16.13 7.06
C LEU A 30 4.00 16.70 6.17
N THR A 31 3.78 17.87 5.54
CA THR A 31 4.71 18.49 4.58
C THR A 31 6.13 18.65 5.15
N ARG A 32 6.25 19.06 6.42
CA ARG A 32 7.55 19.23 7.07
C ARG A 32 8.28 17.90 7.25
N VAL A 33 7.57 16.86 7.63
CA VAL A 33 8.13 15.50 7.79
C VAL A 33 8.55 14.94 6.43
N ARG A 34 7.69 15.06 5.42
CA ARG A 34 7.99 14.69 4.02
C ARG A 34 9.27 15.34 3.52
N SER A 35 9.42 16.65 3.73
CA SER A 35 10.61 17.39 3.32
C SER A 35 11.90 16.85 3.96
N ARG A 36 11.85 16.45 5.24
CA ARG A 36 12.99 15.87 5.96
C ARG A 36 13.36 14.49 5.41
N VAL A 37 12.37 13.61 5.18
CA VAL A 37 12.62 12.26 4.66
C VAL A 37 13.16 12.34 3.22
N ILE A 38 12.63 13.23 2.38
CA ILE A 38 13.14 13.47 1.03
C ILE A 38 14.58 14.00 1.08
N ALA A 39 14.90 14.92 1.99
CA ALA A 39 16.26 15.44 2.11
C ALA A 39 17.25 14.32 2.47
N ALA A 40 16.92 13.46 3.43
CA ALA A 40 17.75 12.31 3.79
C ALA A 40 17.90 11.29 2.65
N LEU A 41 16.83 11.07 1.85
CA LEU A 41 16.91 10.21 0.66
C LEU A 41 17.83 10.81 -0.41
N LEU A 42 17.77 12.12 -0.63
CA LEU A 42 18.64 12.81 -1.59
C LEU A 42 20.10 12.81 -1.13
N GLU A 43 20.35 13.01 0.15
CA GLU A 43 21.68 12.92 0.77
C GLU A 43 22.26 11.52 0.56
N LEU A 44 21.55 10.46 0.94
CA LEU A 44 21.95 9.08 0.68
C LEU A 44 22.23 8.82 -0.80
N SER A 45 21.36 9.34 -1.67
CA SER A 45 21.46 9.11 -3.12
C SER A 45 22.60 9.89 -3.78
N ALA A 46 23.29 10.78 -3.08
CA ALA A 46 24.47 11.46 -3.60
C ALA A 46 25.63 10.49 -3.82
N ASP A 47 25.82 9.53 -2.90
CA ASP A 47 26.73 8.40 -3.08
C ASP A 47 25.97 7.20 -3.61
N GLN A 48 26.41 6.65 -4.74
CA GLN A 48 25.68 5.58 -5.43
C GLN A 48 25.88 4.22 -4.77
N GLU A 49 27.08 3.92 -4.28
CA GLU A 49 27.39 2.63 -3.67
C GLU A 49 26.75 2.52 -2.27
N GLU A 50 26.83 3.61 -1.52
CA GLU A 50 26.15 3.72 -0.24
C GLU A 50 24.62 3.55 -0.41
N ALA A 51 24.04 4.24 -1.38
CA ALA A 51 22.61 4.14 -1.67
C ALA A 51 22.20 2.73 -2.08
N VAL A 52 22.94 2.06 -2.96
CA VAL A 52 22.67 0.67 -3.37
C VAL A 52 22.64 -0.26 -2.16
N THR A 53 23.62 -0.10 -1.26
CA THR A 53 23.73 -0.91 -0.04
C THR A 53 22.59 -0.62 0.95
N ALA A 54 22.35 0.65 1.28
CA ALA A 54 21.36 1.08 2.27
C ALA A 54 19.90 0.80 1.83
N LEU A 55 19.62 0.90 0.53
CA LEU A 55 18.33 0.61 -0.07
C LEU A 55 18.16 -0.87 -0.45
N LYS A 56 19.19 -1.71 -0.22
CA LYS A 56 19.23 -3.14 -0.54
C LYS A 56 18.88 -3.41 -2.02
N LEU A 57 19.46 -2.64 -2.91
CA LEU A 57 19.24 -2.77 -4.34
C LEU A 57 20.09 -3.91 -4.92
N GLY A 58 19.47 -4.70 -5.80
CA GLY A 58 20.21 -5.73 -6.54
C GLY A 58 21.14 -5.12 -7.61
N PRO A 59 21.80 -5.95 -8.43
CA PRO A 59 22.79 -5.50 -9.44
C PRO A 59 22.25 -4.47 -10.45
N ARG A 60 20.93 -4.39 -10.64
CA ARG A 60 20.29 -3.40 -11.51
C ARG A 60 19.90 -2.10 -10.78
N GLY A 61 20.26 -1.95 -9.51
CA GLY A 61 19.83 -0.87 -8.64
C GLY A 61 20.38 0.53 -8.97
N HIS A 62 21.40 0.63 -9.84
CA HIS A 62 21.99 1.92 -10.21
C HIS A 62 20.96 2.90 -10.81
N GLY A 63 20.00 2.42 -11.62
CA GLY A 63 18.92 3.22 -12.16
C GLY A 63 17.98 3.76 -11.09
N GLU A 64 17.73 3.01 -10.03
CA GLU A 64 16.86 3.39 -8.92
C GLU A 64 17.45 4.58 -8.11
N VAL A 65 18.76 4.64 -7.97
CA VAL A 65 19.45 5.77 -7.31
C VAL A 65 19.29 7.06 -8.14
N ALA A 66 19.37 6.97 -9.47
CA ALA A 66 19.16 8.10 -10.36
C ALA A 66 17.71 8.62 -10.27
N ILE A 67 16.72 7.74 -10.13
CA ILE A 67 15.31 8.09 -9.90
C ILE A 67 15.17 8.87 -8.59
N ASN A 68 15.82 8.44 -7.51
CA ASN A 68 15.80 9.15 -6.24
C ASN A 68 16.40 10.54 -6.33
N ARG A 69 17.54 10.70 -7.03
CA ARG A 69 18.17 12.03 -7.25
C ARG A 69 17.23 13.01 -7.97
N ALA A 70 16.34 12.49 -8.81
CA ALA A 70 15.41 13.30 -9.59
C ALA A 70 14.05 13.53 -8.90
N VAL A 71 13.80 12.96 -7.72
CA VAL A 71 12.47 12.88 -7.08
C VAL A 71 11.72 14.22 -7.00
N ARG A 72 12.41 15.33 -6.79
CA ARG A 72 11.78 16.66 -6.72
C ARG A 72 11.42 17.26 -8.08
N ARG A 73 12.02 16.77 -9.17
CA ARG A 73 11.90 17.34 -10.52
C ARG A 73 11.19 16.41 -11.50
N SER A 74 11.09 15.13 -11.15
CA SER A 74 10.43 14.13 -12.00
C SER A 74 8.95 14.41 -12.15
N PRO A 75 8.38 14.10 -13.31
CA PRO A 75 6.95 14.19 -13.54
C PRO A 75 6.19 13.21 -12.64
N THR A 76 4.97 13.58 -12.30
CA THR A 76 4.11 12.81 -11.41
C THR A 76 2.99 12.08 -12.15
N VAL A 77 2.43 11.07 -11.51
CA VAL A 77 1.13 10.46 -11.84
C VAL A 77 0.36 10.26 -10.53
N PRO A 78 -0.96 10.06 -10.57
CA PRO A 78 -1.73 9.67 -9.38
C PRO A 78 -1.09 8.48 -8.66
N ALA A 79 -1.10 8.50 -7.34
CA ALA A 79 -0.44 7.45 -6.53
C ALA A 79 -0.97 6.04 -6.84
N ILE A 80 -2.27 5.88 -7.06
CA ILE A 80 -2.89 4.60 -7.41
C ILE A 80 -2.39 4.04 -8.75
N ASP A 81 -2.00 4.91 -9.68
CA ASP A 81 -1.47 4.55 -11.00
C ASP A 81 0.07 4.44 -10.98
N ARG A 82 0.73 4.93 -9.92
CA ARG A 82 2.19 4.89 -9.77
C ARG A 82 2.71 3.50 -9.42
N TYR A 83 2.04 2.81 -8.52
CA TYR A 83 2.50 1.52 -8.02
C TYR A 83 2.07 0.38 -8.93
N THR A 84 2.94 -0.65 -9.05
CA THR A 84 2.71 -1.86 -9.84
C THR A 84 2.99 -3.11 -9.01
N GLY A 85 2.77 -4.28 -9.59
CA GLY A 85 2.99 -5.57 -8.93
C GLY A 85 1.73 -6.14 -8.32
N VAL A 86 1.81 -7.34 -7.75
CA VAL A 86 0.72 -8.28 -7.49
C VAL A 86 -0.55 -7.65 -6.89
N LEU A 87 -0.42 -6.73 -5.93
CA LEU A 87 -1.58 -6.05 -5.33
C LEU A 87 -2.20 -5.06 -6.33
N TYR A 88 -1.38 -4.21 -6.93
CA TYR A 88 -1.84 -3.16 -7.84
C TYR A 88 -2.29 -3.71 -9.19
N ASP A 89 -1.68 -4.81 -9.66
CA ASP A 89 -2.13 -5.51 -10.86
C ASP A 89 -3.52 -6.15 -10.63
N ALA A 90 -3.81 -6.61 -9.41
CA ALA A 90 -5.12 -7.13 -9.03
C ALA A 90 -6.15 -6.01 -8.76
N LEU A 91 -5.72 -4.86 -8.25
CA LEU A 91 -6.54 -3.66 -8.12
C LEU A 91 -6.92 -3.11 -9.50
N ASP A 92 -5.99 -3.16 -10.45
CA ASP A 92 -6.17 -2.74 -11.84
C ASP A 92 -6.81 -1.35 -11.99
N ALA A 93 -6.17 -0.36 -11.37
CA ALA A 93 -6.71 1.00 -11.25
C ALA A 93 -7.05 1.66 -12.59
N GLY A 94 -6.39 1.24 -13.68
CA GLY A 94 -6.63 1.76 -15.03
C GLY A 94 -8.00 1.40 -15.60
N THR A 95 -8.66 0.37 -15.06
CA THR A 95 -9.99 -0.09 -15.50
C THR A 95 -11.10 0.22 -14.51
N LEU A 96 -10.82 0.94 -13.41
CA LEU A 96 -11.84 1.40 -12.48
C LEU A 96 -12.80 2.37 -13.17
N SER A 97 -14.09 2.26 -12.86
CA SER A 97 -15.10 3.22 -13.27
C SER A 97 -14.76 4.63 -12.75
N GLU A 98 -15.31 5.67 -13.37
CA GLU A 98 -15.15 7.05 -12.92
C GLU A 98 -15.65 7.21 -11.47
N THR A 99 -16.83 6.62 -11.16
CA THR A 99 -17.39 6.58 -9.81
C THR A 99 -16.44 5.92 -8.80
N ALA A 100 -15.85 4.77 -9.15
CA ALA A 100 -14.89 4.08 -8.31
C ALA A 100 -13.60 4.89 -8.10
N ARG A 101 -13.13 5.61 -9.11
CA ARG A 101 -11.97 6.51 -8.96
C ARG A 101 -12.29 7.72 -8.09
N ASP A 102 -13.46 8.30 -8.20
CA ASP A 102 -13.92 9.40 -7.33
C ASP A 102 -14.09 8.92 -5.88
N PHE A 103 -14.56 7.70 -5.69
CA PHE A 103 -14.61 7.08 -4.37
C PHE A 103 -13.19 6.85 -3.83
N ALA A 104 -12.27 6.32 -4.64
CA ALA A 104 -10.87 6.13 -4.26
C ALA A 104 -10.19 7.45 -3.86
N ALA A 105 -10.49 8.56 -4.52
CA ALA A 105 -9.94 9.88 -4.17
C ALA A 105 -10.23 10.28 -2.71
N ARG A 106 -11.39 9.91 -2.20
CA ARG A 106 -11.82 10.24 -0.83
C ARG A 106 -11.47 9.15 0.18
N HIS A 107 -11.56 7.89 -0.21
CA HIS A 107 -11.59 6.73 0.69
C HIS A 107 -10.33 5.86 0.64
N LEU A 108 -9.42 6.06 -0.33
CA LEU A 108 -8.20 5.26 -0.42
C LEU A 108 -6.95 6.09 -0.07
N VAL A 109 -6.14 5.53 0.81
CA VAL A 109 -4.84 6.05 1.21
C VAL A 109 -3.77 4.98 1.01
N ILE A 110 -2.64 5.38 0.46
CA ILE A 110 -1.47 4.51 0.29
C ILE A 110 -0.38 4.95 1.25
N GLN A 111 0.12 4.04 2.09
CA GLN A 111 1.18 4.33 3.05
C GLN A 111 2.55 4.26 2.39
N SER A 112 3.12 5.38 2.01
CA SER A 112 4.47 5.46 1.44
C SER A 112 5.55 5.55 2.52
N ALA A 113 6.70 4.91 2.31
CA ALA A 113 7.88 5.12 3.17
C ALA A 113 8.48 6.52 3.02
N LEU A 114 8.37 7.12 1.81
CA LEU A 114 8.92 8.44 1.50
C LEU A 114 7.98 9.58 1.86
N PHE A 115 6.69 9.42 1.55
CA PHE A 115 5.69 10.49 1.66
C PHE A 115 4.77 10.34 2.86
N GLY A 116 4.86 9.22 3.63
CA GLY A 116 3.85 8.87 4.63
C GLY A 116 2.53 8.48 3.97
N PRO A 117 1.38 8.67 4.63
CA PRO A 117 0.07 8.46 4.02
C PRO A 117 -0.17 9.50 2.92
N ILE A 118 -0.60 9.04 1.76
CA ILE A 118 -0.97 9.84 0.58
C ILE A 118 -2.31 9.37 0.03
N GLY A 119 -3.09 10.28 -0.54
CA GLY A 119 -4.34 9.94 -1.21
C GLY A 119 -4.12 9.17 -2.51
N ALA A 120 -5.13 8.40 -2.93
CA ALA A 120 -5.06 7.60 -4.16
C ALA A 120 -4.72 8.44 -5.40
N LEU A 121 -5.26 9.64 -5.49
CA LEU A 121 -5.03 10.53 -6.63
C LEU A 121 -3.96 11.60 -6.39
N ASP A 122 -3.24 11.54 -5.28
CA ASP A 122 -2.11 12.44 -5.04
C ASP A 122 -1.05 12.28 -6.13
N PRO A 123 -0.55 13.39 -6.71
CA PRO A 123 0.47 13.36 -7.75
C PRO A 123 1.84 13.05 -7.15
N VAL A 124 2.39 11.86 -7.44
CA VAL A 124 3.69 11.41 -6.90
C VAL A 124 4.66 11.02 -8.01
N PRO A 125 5.96 11.34 -7.86
CA PRO A 125 7.01 10.90 -8.77
C PRO A 125 7.40 9.45 -8.51
N GLY A 126 8.22 8.87 -9.39
CA GLY A 126 8.94 7.64 -9.11
C GLY A 126 9.99 7.85 -8.00
N TYR A 127 10.19 6.83 -7.18
CA TYR A 127 11.20 6.81 -6.12
C TYR A 127 11.47 5.37 -5.68
N ARG A 128 12.59 5.16 -4.99
CA ARG A 128 12.93 3.89 -4.36
C ARG A 128 13.22 4.11 -2.87
N LEU A 129 12.30 3.72 -2.02
CA LEU A 129 12.45 3.65 -0.58
C LEU A 129 11.42 2.65 -0.02
N SER A 130 11.87 1.75 0.85
CA SER A 130 11.05 0.77 1.54
C SER A 130 10.98 1.10 3.03
N HIS A 131 9.97 0.58 3.75
CA HIS A 131 9.86 0.73 5.20
C HIS A 131 11.11 0.25 5.95
N SER A 132 11.81 -0.75 5.39
CA SER A 132 13.02 -1.35 5.97
C SER A 132 14.33 -0.71 5.51
N SER A 133 14.28 0.31 4.64
CA SER A 133 15.47 1.02 4.16
C SER A 133 16.09 1.84 5.28
N LYS A 134 17.43 2.00 5.22
CA LYS A 134 18.19 2.81 6.16
C LYS A 134 18.50 4.16 5.53
N LEU A 135 18.11 5.24 6.20
CA LEU A 135 18.47 6.60 5.81
C LEU A 135 19.53 7.16 6.82
N PRO A 136 20.44 8.03 6.38
CA PRO A 136 21.43 8.65 7.27
C PRO A 136 20.76 9.36 8.44
N GLY A 137 21.18 9.06 9.67
CA GLY A 137 20.67 9.69 10.88
C GLY A 137 19.17 9.57 11.14
N MET A 138 18.45 8.68 10.41
CA MET A 138 16.97 8.63 10.46
C MET A 138 16.45 7.20 10.52
N ARG A 139 15.52 6.95 11.45
CA ARG A 139 14.71 5.74 11.51
C ARG A 139 13.28 6.08 11.08
N LEU A 140 12.82 5.47 9.98
CA LEU A 140 11.49 5.77 9.41
C LEU A 140 10.33 5.62 10.41
N PRO A 141 10.26 4.54 11.24
CA PRO A 141 9.21 4.45 12.26
C PRO A 141 9.23 5.61 13.25
N ALA A 142 10.41 6.03 13.73
CA ALA A 142 10.53 7.13 14.68
C ALA A 142 10.12 8.49 14.09
N VAL A 143 10.22 8.64 12.77
CA VAL A 143 9.85 9.88 12.07
C VAL A 143 8.38 9.92 11.71
N TRP A 144 7.80 8.76 11.34
CA TRP A 144 6.46 8.69 10.80
C TRP A 144 5.38 8.34 11.83
N SER A 145 5.66 7.43 12.80
CA SER A 145 4.59 6.79 13.57
C SER A 145 3.65 7.77 14.27
N ALA A 146 4.17 8.77 14.97
CA ALA A 146 3.33 9.72 15.68
C ALA A 146 2.57 10.67 14.72
N PRO A 147 3.22 11.42 13.80
CA PRO A 147 2.50 12.38 12.96
C PRO A 147 1.57 11.69 11.94
N ALA A 148 1.99 10.57 11.32
CA ALA A 148 1.16 9.88 10.34
C ALA A 148 0.02 9.09 11.01
N GLY A 149 0.28 8.46 12.16
CA GLY A 149 -0.77 7.81 12.96
C GLY A 149 -1.85 8.80 13.40
N ALA A 150 -1.46 9.97 13.90
CA ALA A 150 -2.41 11.03 14.26
C ALA A 150 -3.24 11.51 13.07
N ALA A 151 -2.59 11.72 11.91
CA ALA A 151 -3.28 12.16 10.69
C ALA A 151 -4.31 11.14 10.21
N LEU A 152 -3.97 9.84 10.20
CA LEU A 152 -4.90 8.77 9.82
C LEU A 152 -6.03 8.60 10.85
N THR A 153 -5.72 8.66 12.13
CA THR A 153 -6.71 8.56 13.21
C THR A 153 -7.74 9.71 13.16
N ALA A 154 -7.34 10.88 12.71
CA ALA A 154 -8.23 12.05 12.61
C ALA A 154 -9.26 11.96 11.46
N VAL A 155 -9.10 11.06 10.50
CA VAL A 155 -10.02 10.97 9.32
C VAL A 155 -11.44 10.58 9.73
N GLY A 156 -11.62 9.79 10.78
CA GLY A 156 -12.93 9.30 11.19
C GLY A 156 -13.44 8.12 10.35
N GLY A 157 -14.61 7.54 10.75
CA GLY A 157 -15.23 6.38 10.10
C GLY A 157 -14.44 5.08 10.26
N LEU A 158 -14.94 4.00 9.67
CA LEU A 158 -14.28 2.69 9.66
C LEU A 158 -12.94 2.77 8.91
N VAL A 159 -11.88 2.23 9.49
CA VAL A 159 -10.56 2.08 8.86
C VAL A 159 -10.31 0.61 8.56
N VAL A 160 -10.15 0.28 7.29
CA VAL A 160 -9.79 -1.06 6.80
C VAL A 160 -8.32 -1.09 6.43
N ASP A 161 -7.49 -1.63 7.31
CA ASP A 161 -6.04 -1.65 7.14
C ASP A 161 -5.58 -2.91 6.39
N LEU A 162 -5.30 -2.72 5.10
CA LEU A 162 -4.77 -3.75 4.19
C LEU A 162 -3.24 -3.69 4.06
N ARG A 163 -2.56 -2.85 4.82
CA ARG A 163 -1.10 -2.71 4.78
C ARG A 163 -0.41 -4.00 5.23
N SER A 164 0.87 -4.14 4.90
CA SER A 164 1.74 -5.11 5.57
C SER A 164 2.18 -4.55 6.93
N GLU A 165 2.53 -5.44 7.86
CA GLU A 165 2.93 -5.11 9.24
C GLU A 165 3.96 -3.96 9.28
N GLY A 166 5.06 -4.08 8.53
CA GLY A 166 6.10 -3.04 8.51
C GLY A 166 5.65 -1.68 7.95
N TYR A 167 4.57 -1.62 7.16
CA TYR A 167 3.97 -0.35 6.75
C TYR A 167 2.90 0.14 7.74
N ALA A 168 2.21 -0.75 8.43
CA ALA A 168 1.32 -0.39 9.53
C ALA A 168 2.08 0.24 10.70
N GLU A 169 3.27 -0.28 11.02
CA GLU A 169 4.17 0.28 12.04
C GLU A 169 4.64 1.73 11.73
N LEU A 170 4.69 2.12 10.46
CA LEU A 170 5.02 3.50 10.08
C LEU A 170 3.92 4.51 10.45
N ALA A 171 2.67 4.06 10.59
CA ALA A 171 1.55 4.93 10.93
C ALA A 171 0.48 4.11 11.67
N PRO A 172 0.71 3.77 12.94
CA PRO A 172 -0.24 2.99 13.74
C PRO A 172 -1.54 3.78 13.95
N ILE A 173 -2.66 3.08 13.87
CA ILE A 173 -3.98 3.67 14.11
C ILE A 173 -4.31 3.56 15.61
N SER A 174 -4.61 4.68 16.23
CA SER A 174 -4.95 4.76 17.66
C SER A 174 -6.47 4.85 17.87
N ALA A 175 -7.24 4.04 17.15
CA ALA A 175 -8.70 3.99 17.22
C ALA A 175 -9.17 2.54 17.00
N PRO A 176 -8.89 1.64 17.95
CA PRO A 176 -9.16 0.20 17.79
C PRO A 176 -10.66 -0.11 17.65
N GLU A 177 -11.53 0.74 18.14
CA GLU A 177 -13.00 0.60 18.07
C GLU A 177 -13.56 0.79 16.67
N ARG A 178 -12.79 1.38 15.73
CA ARG A 178 -13.22 1.66 14.36
C ARG A 178 -12.14 1.34 13.34
N SER A 179 -11.15 0.55 13.71
CA SER A 179 -10.10 0.11 12.78
C SER A 179 -9.94 -1.40 12.84
N VAL A 180 -9.84 -2.01 11.66
CA VAL A 180 -9.61 -3.44 11.51
C VAL A 180 -8.39 -3.69 10.66
N TYR A 181 -7.48 -4.53 11.15
CA TYR A 181 -6.35 -5.00 10.38
C TYR A 181 -6.71 -6.31 9.67
N VAL A 182 -6.73 -6.28 8.34
CA VAL A 182 -7.17 -7.42 7.54
C VAL A 182 -6.00 -8.33 7.20
N ARG A 183 -6.09 -9.59 7.64
CA ARG A 183 -5.18 -10.68 7.29
C ARG A 183 -5.80 -11.56 6.22
N VAL A 184 -5.03 -12.02 5.27
CA VAL A 184 -5.48 -13.03 4.32
C VAL A 184 -5.02 -14.39 4.79
N VAL A 185 -5.96 -15.30 4.99
CA VAL A 185 -5.72 -16.65 5.46
C VAL A 185 -6.34 -17.69 4.52
N SER A 186 -5.64 -18.78 4.29
CA SER A 186 -6.25 -19.95 3.66
C SER A 186 -6.90 -20.84 4.71
N VAL A 187 -8.02 -21.45 4.32
CA VAL A 187 -8.71 -22.44 5.13
C VAL A 187 -8.65 -23.75 4.38
N ASP A 188 -8.09 -24.80 5.00
CA ASP A 188 -8.09 -26.16 4.44
C ASP A 188 -9.40 -26.89 4.73
N ASP A 189 -9.57 -28.07 4.14
CA ASP A 189 -10.79 -28.89 4.27
C ASP A 189 -11.08 -29.33 5.72
N THR A 190 -10.10 -29.18 6.62
CA THR A 190 -10.26 -29.45 8.06
C THR A 190 -10.62 -28.20 8.87
N GLY A 191 -10.77 -27.04 8.21
CA GLY A 191 -11.01 -25.75 8.87
C GLY A 191 -9.76 -25.08 9.45
N ARG A 192 -8.56 -25.64 9.20
CA ARG A 192 -7.30 -25.08 9.72
C ARG A 192 -6.91 -23.84 8.92
N ARG A 193 -6.67 -22.75 9.61
CA ARG A 193 -6.25 -21.47 9.03
C ARG A 193 -4.73 -21.38 8.91
N ARG A 194 -4.24 -20.87 7.78
CA ARG A 194 -2.83 -20.56 7.52
C ARG A 194 -2.68 -19.20 6.88
N ALA A 195 -1.79 -18.37 7.41
CA ALA A 195 -1.43 -17.10 6.77
C ALA A 195 -0.76 -17.35 5.41
N LEU A 196 -1.15 -16.56 4.41
CA LEU A 196 -0.64 -16.66 3.03
C LEU A 196 0.33 -15.53 2.75
N ASN A 197 1.52 -15.84 2.21
CA ASN A 197 2.50 -14.80 1.86
C ASN A 197 2.27 -14.20 0.47
N HIS A 198 2.18 -14.99 -0.57
CA HIS A 198 2.08 -14.50 -1.96
C HIS A 198 0.64 -14.16 -2.36
N PHE A 199 -0.33 -14.98 -1.97
CA PHE A 199 -1.76 -14.76 -2.22
C PHE A 199 -2.33 -13.57 -1.46
N ASN A 200 -1.74 -13.21 -0.32
CA ASN A 200 -2.12 -12.06 0.47
C ASN A 200 -2.25 -10.78 -0.39
N LYS A 201 -1.23 -10.48 -1.21
CA LYS A 201 -1.22 -9.26 -2.02
C LYS A 201 -2.30 -9.23 -3.09
N LYS A 202 -2.49 -10.36 -3.82
CA LYS A 202 -3.52 -10.46 -4.87
C LYS A 202 -4.92 -10.30 -4.28
N THR A 203 -5.21 -11.04 -3.20
CA THR A 203 -6.52 -10.99 -2.55
C THR A 203 -6.83 -9.60 -1.98
N LYS A 204 -5.85 -8.95 -1.33
CA LYS A 204 -6.02 -7.56 -0.88
C LYS A 204 -6.29 -6.59 -2.03
N GLY A 205 -5.65 -6.78 -3.18
CA GLY A 205 -5.90 -5.97 -4.37
C GLY A 205 -7.32 -6.16 -4.93
N LEU A 206 -7.78 -7.41 -5.05
CA LEU A 206 -9.14 -7.74 -5.49
C LEU A 206 -10.20 -7.21 -4.52
N PHE A 207 -9.98 -7.38 -3.21
CA PHE A 207 -10.88 -6.90 -2.19
C PHE A 207 -10.97 -5.36 -2.19
N ALA A 208 -9.83 -4.67 -2.25
CA ALA A 208 -9.82 -3.22 -2.38
C ALA A 208 -10.55 -2.75 -3.65
N ARG A 209 -10.33 -3.41 -4.79
CA ARG A 209 -11.04 -3.12 -6.03
C ARG A 209 -12.56 -3.27 -5.86
N ALA A 210 -13.01 -4.37 -5.27
CA ALA A 210 -14.43 -4.62 -5.08
C ALA A 210 -15.09 -3.52 -4.22
N ILE A 211 -14.44 -3.09 -3.13
CA ILE A 211 -14.93 -1.97 -2.31
C ILE A 211 -14.99 -0.66 -3.11
N LEU A 212 -13.97 -0.37 -3.93
CA LEU A 212 -13.95 0.84 -4.74
C LEU A 212 -15.05 0.85 -5.81
N GLU A 213 -15.31 -0.29 -6.46
CA GLU A 213 -16.38 -0.41 -7.47
C GLU A 213 -17.78 -0.40 -6.84
N ASN A 214 -17.94 -0.89 -5.59
CA ASN A 214 -19.18 -0.72 -4.84
C ASN A 214 -19.51 0.76 -4.59
N ALA A 215 -18.47 1.55 -4.34
CA ALA A 215 -18.52 3.00 -4.14
C ALA A 215 -19.51 3.46 -3.05
N GLU A 216 -19.78 2.60 -2.06
CA GLU A 216 -20.60 2.89 -0.89
C GLU A 216 -19.75 2.87 0.38
N ASP A 217 -20.19 3.61 1.39
CA ASP A 217 -19.53 3.65 2.70
C ASP A 217 -20.04 2.49 3.59
N PHE A 218 -19.27 2.15 4.61
CA PHE A 218 -19.62 1.16 5.62
C PHE A 218 -19.53 1.80 7.00
N ASP A 219 -20.54 1.56 7.83
CA ASP A 219 -20.63 2.14 9.17
C ASP A 219 -19.64 1.44 10.13
N ASP A 220 -19.57 0.11 10.03
CA ASP A 220 -18.70 -0.73 10.86
C ASP A 220 -18.15 -1.93 10.05
N VAL A 221 -17.42 -2.81 10.73
CA VAL A 221 -16.80 -3.97 10.10
C VAL A 221 -17.80 -5.11 9.86
N GLU A 222 -18.85 -5.19 10.62
CA GLU A 222 -19.94 -6.15 10.48
C GLU A 222 -20.73 -5.86 9.20
N ASP A 223 -20.99 -4.58 8.91
CA ASP A 223 -21.60 -4.13 7.68
C ASP A 223 -20.70 -4.44 6.46
N LEU A 224 -19.40 -4.15 6.56
CA LEU A 224 -18.40 -4.54 5.56
C LEU A 224 -18.37 -6.06 5.33
N ALA A 225 -18.47 -6.87 6.39
CA ALA A 225 -18.44 -8.33 6.30
C ALA A 225 -19.71 -8.88 5.63
N ALA A 226 -20.88 -8.35 5.98
CA ALA A 226 -22.15 -8.72 5.36
C ALA A 226 -22.16 -8.41 3.85
N TRP A 227 -21.69 -7.22 3.46
CA TRP A 227 -21.50 -6.87 2.06
C TRP A 227 -20.47 -7.79 1.39
N GLY A 228 -19.35 -8.06 2.08
CA GLY A 228 -18.29 -8.91 1.59
C GLY A 228 -18.76 -10.30 1.19
N ASP A 229 -19.56 -10.96 2.02
CA ASP A 229 -20.13 -12.28 1.73
C ASP A 229 -20.97 -12.26 0.43
N ALA A 230 -21.77 -11.22 0.22
CA ALA A 230 -22.55 -11.05 -1.01
C ALA A 230 -21.64 -10.80 -2.24
N ALA A 231 -20.49 -10.17 -2.05
CA ALA A 231 -19.50 -9.88 -3.09
C ALA A 231 -18.47 -11.01 -3.30
N GLY A 232 -18.56 -12.12 -2.55
CA GLY A 232 -17.66 -13.27 -2.64
C GLY A 232 -16.39 -13.16 -1.81
N PHE A 233 -16.39 -12.30 -0.78
CA PHE A 233 -15.28 -12.10 0.16
C PHE A 233 -15.75 -12.41 1.58
N THR A 234 -15.35 -13.54 2.13
CA THR A 234 -15.70 -13.91 3.50
C THR A 234 -14.72 -13.29 4.49
N LEU A 235 -15.22 -12.41 5.35
CA LEU A 235 -14.49 -11.82 6.46
C LEU A 235 -15.00 -12.40 7.78
N THR A 236 -14.08 -12.76 8.68
CA THR A 236 -14.41 -13.25 10.02
C THR A 236 -13.46 -12.64 11.04
N PRO A 237 -13.89 -12.51 12.30
CA PRO A 237 -12.98 -12.09 13.36
C PRO A 237 -11.71 -12.94 13.41
N GLY A 238 -10.55 -12.28 13.53
CA GLY A 238 -9.25 -12.92 13.67
C GLY A 238 -9.01 -13.43 15.09
N ALA A 239 -7.84 -14.04 15.29
CA ALA A 239 -7.43 -14.53 16.61
C ALA A 239 -7.04 -13.42 17.61
N VAL A 240 -6.69 -12.24 17.09
CA VAL A 240 -6.28 -11.08 17.88
C VAL A 240 -7.36 -9.99 17.76
N ALA A 241 -7.67 -9.35 18.87
CA ALA A 241 -8.64 -8.24 18.84
C ALA A 241 -8.21 -7.14 17.87
N GLY A 242 -9.14 -6.66 17.04
CA GLY A 242 -8.87 -5.69 15.98
C GLY A 242 -8.31 -6.29 14.68
N GLU A 243 -8.05 -7.59 14.63
CA GLU A 243 -7.74 -8.30 13.39
C GLU A 243 -8.97 -9.00 12.81
N TRP A 244 -9.06 -8.99 11.49
CA TRP A 244 -10.08 -9.73 10.73
C TRP A 244 -9.42 -10.57 9.66
N ASP A 245 -9.88 -11.81 9.51
CA ASP A 245 -9.40 -12.77 8.53
C ASP A 245 -10.25 -12.71 7.26
N LEU A 246 -9.64 -12.34 6.14
CA LEU A 246 -10.19 -12.48 4.81
C LEU A 246 -9.85 -13.88 4.29
N LEU A 247 -10.86 -14.73 4.18
CA LEU A 247 -10.70 -16.15 3.90
C LEU A 247 -10.51 -16.43 2.40
N VAL A 248 -9.58 -17.31 2.08
CA VAL A 248 -9.36 -17.82 0.71
C VAL A 248 -9.41 -19.35 0.75
N PRO A 249 -10.19 -20.01 -0.15
CA PRO A 249 -10.18 -21.46 -0.25
C PRO A 249 -8.77 -22.03 -0.50
N ALA A 250 -8.39 -23.10 0.18
CA ALA A 250 -7.06 -23.71 0.04
C ALA A 250 -6.76 -24.17 -1.40
N ALA A 251 -7.78 -24.64 -2.12
CA ALA A 251 -7.67 -25.03 -3.52
C ALA A 251 -7.26 -23.86 -4.45
N ALA A 252 -7.77 -22.65 -4.20
CA ALA A 252 -7.37 -21.45 -4.94
C ALA A 252 -5.91 -21.08 -4.66
N SER A 253 -5.44 -21.36 -3.44
CA SER A 253 -4.05 -21.14 -3.02
C SER A 253 -3.07 -22.09 -3.73
N ALA A 254 -3.46 -23.36 -3.94
CA ALA A 254 -2.62 -24.38 -4.57
C ALA A 254 -2.48 -24.20 -6.09
N ALA A 255 -3.55 -23.80 -6.77
CA ALA A 255 -3.60 -23.64 -8.23
C ALA A 255 -2.62 -22.57 -8.77
N ALA A 256 -2.33 -21.53 -7.99
CA ALA A 256 -1.42 -20.49 -8.42
C ALA A 256 0.04 -20.67 -7.90
N ALA A 257 0.30 -21.70 -7.10
CA ALA A 257 1.65 -22.08 -6.68
C ALA A 257 2.34 -23.01 -7.71
N SER A 258 1.63 -23.51 -8.71
CA SER A 258 2.22 -24.34 -9.78
C SER A 258 2.83 -23.44 -10.84
N PRO A 259 4.16 -23.47 -11.06
CA PRO A 259 4.77 -22.78 -12.19
C PRO A 259 4.27 -23.43 -13.48
N THR A 260 3.68 -22.65 -14.36
CA THR A 260 3.37 -23.06 -15.74
C THR A 260 4.69 -23.47 -16.40
N ALA A 261 4.91 -24.77 -16.56
CA ALA A 261 6.00 -25.30 -17.36
C ALA A 261 5.73 -24.86 -18.81
N ALA A 262 6.36 -23.77 -19.23
CA ALA A 262 6.42 -23.40 -20.63
C ALA A 262 7.22 -24.47 -21.36
N SER A 263 6.52 -25.36 -22.07
CA SER A 263 7.09 -26.26 -23.06
C SER A 263 7.69 -25.40 -24.17
N ARG A 264 9.04 -25.40 -24.25
CA ARG A 264 9.76 -24.95 -25.45
C ARG A 264 9.50 -25.97 -26.57
N PRO A 265 9.05 -25.58 -27.74
CA PRO A 265 9.13 -26.45 -28.91
C PRO A 265 10.59 -26.56 -29.38
N ALA A 266 10.92 -27.76 -29.89
CA ALA A 266 12.22 -28.16 -30.40
C ALA A 266 12.62 -27.38 -31.69
#